data_101198f509244f30baf50432931dfe76
#
_entry.id   101198f509244f30baf50432931dfe76
#
_cell.length_a   1.000
_cell.length_b   1.000
_cell.length_c   1.000
_cell.angle_alpha   90.00
_cell.angle_beta   90.00
_cell.angle_gamma   90.00
#
_symmetry.space_group_name_H-M   'P 1'
#
loop_
_entity.id
_entity.type
_entity.pdbx_description
1 polymer ?
#
loop_
_entity_poly.entity_id
_entity_poly.type
_entity_poly.pdbx_seq_one_letter_code
_entity_poly.pdbx_strand_id
1 'polypeptide(L)'
;MRRVTYAIPGHGVVRGCLWRVEADEGGNAEDGYAVSLEGLGTRGIGMLGRDQTSAYRIFALLVRNTVTPCALREILEELTDA
;
A
#
# COMPACT_ATOMS: atom_id res chain seq x y z
N MET A 1 -10.58 -6.40 -3.00
CA MET A 1 -9.20 -6.73 -2.61
C MET A 1 -8.35 -7.03 -3.84
N ARG A 2 -7.17 -6.51 -3.89
CA ARG A 2 -6.24 -6.73 -4.98
C ARG A 2 -4.89 -7.20 -4.43
N ARG A 3 -4.31 -8.22 -5.04
CA ARG A 3 -3.01 -8.78 -4.64
C ARG A 3 -2.08 -8.86 -5.83
N VAL A 4 -0.84 -8.44 -5.63
CA VAL A 4 0.20 -8.50 -6.66
C VAL A 4 1.50 -8.96 -6.01
N THR A 5 2.26 -9.77 -6.71
CA THR A 5 3.58 -10.19 -6.27
C THR A 5 4.60 -9.71 -7.29
N TYR A 6 5.69 -9.13 -6.83
CA TYR A 6 6.75 -8.68 -7.71
C TYR A 6 8.12 -9.00 -7.12
N ALA A 7 9.08 -9.19 -8.00
CA ALA A 7 10.45 -9.52 -7.61
C ALA A 7 11.30 -8.25 -7.57
N ILE A 8 12.18 -8.19 -6.58
CA ILE A 8 13.22 -7.17 -6.53
C ILE A 8 14.53 -7.90 -6.84
N PRO A 9 15.14 -7.67 -8.00
CA PRO A 9 16.33 -8.42 -8.42
C PRO A 9 17.44 -8.37 -7.37
N GLY A 10 17.97 -9.54 -7.03
CA GLY A 10 19.02 -9.66 -6.04
C GLY A 10 18.57 -9.64 -4.59
N HIS A 11 17.27 -9.43 -4.33
CA HIS A 11 16.78 -9.29 -2.95
C HIS A 11 15.66 -10.26 -2.58
N GLY A 12 14.75 -10.55 -3.50
CA GLY A 12 13.66 -11.47 -3.23
C GLY A 12 12.34 -10.97 -3.77
N VAL A 13 11.25 -11.38 -3.13
CA VAL A 13 9.90 -11.16 -3.60
C VAL A 13 9.12 -10.32 -2.60
N VAL A 14 8.30 -9.40 -3.10
CA VAL A 14 7.39 -8.58 -2.29
C VAL A 14 5.97 -8.90 -2.71
N ARG A 15 5.09 -9.09 -1.72
CA ARG A 15 3.66 -9.25 -1.92
C ARG A 15 2.95 -7.97 -1.53
N GLY A 16 2.24 -7.38 -2.49
CA GLY A 16 1.45 -6.19 -2.27
C GLY A 16 -0.03 -6.54 -2.18
N CYS A 17 -0.74 -5.90 -1.27
CA CYS A 17 -2.16 -6.10 -1.07
C CYS A 17 -2.85 -4.75 -0.90
N LEU A 18 -3.96 -4.57 -1.61
CA LEU A 18 -4.81 -3.38 -1.53
C LEU A 18 -6.21 -3.83 -1.12
N TRP A 19 -6.78 -3.22 -0.08
CA TRP A 19 -8.14 -3.54 0.34
C TRP A 19 -8.87 -2.31 0.85
N ARG A 20 -10.19 -2.43 0.90
CA ARG A 20 -11.04 -1.38 1.43
C ARG A 20 -11.22 -1.55 2.93
N VAL A 21 -11.13 -0.45 3.65
CA VAL A 21 -11.39 -0.39 5.09
C VAL A 21 -12.71 0.34 5.29
N GLU A 22 -13.64 -0.24 6.05
CA GLU A 22 -14.90 0.40 6.37
C GLU A 22 -14.84 0.98 7.78
N ALA A 23 -15.49 2.13 7.96
CA ALA A 23 -15.62 2.73 9.28
C ALA A 23 -16.40 1.80 10.21
N ASP A 24 -15.96 1.68 11.46
CA ASP A 24 -16.71 0.90 12.44
C ASP A 24 -17.84 1.75 13.03
N GLU A 25 -18.75 1.09 13.75
CA GLU A 25 -19.89 1.78 14.35
C GLU A 25 -19.50 2.74 15.47
N GLY A 26 -18.32 2.53 16.05
CA GLY A 26 -17.79 3.42 17.09
C GLY A 26 -17.06 4.64 16.56
N GLY A 27 -16.88 4.74 15.23
CA GLY A 27 -16.16 5.85 14.63
C GLY A 27 -14.66 5.82 14.86
N ASN A 28 -14.11 4.67 15.24
CA ASN A 28 -12.69 4.54 15.52
C ASN A 28 -11.82 4.33 14.27
N ALA A 29 -12.45 4.10 13.13
CA ALA A 29 -11.77 3.97 11.84
C ALA A 29 -12.53 4.76 10.79
N GLU A 30 -11.82 5.30 9.82
CA GLU A 30 -12.44 5.99 8.69
C GLU A 30 -12.50 5.05 7.49
N ASP A 31 -13.53 5.24 6.66
CA ASP A 31 -13.60 4.56 5.38
C ASP A 31 -12.40 4.94 4.53
N GLY A 32 -11.88 3.99 3.78
CA GLY A 32 -10.78 4.27 2.89
C GLY A 32 -10.18 3.02 2.33
N TYR A 33 -9.00 3.19 1.75
CA TYR A 33 -8.23 2.08 1.21
C TYR A 33 -6.93 1.94 1.96
N ALA A 34 -6.50 0.70 2.15
CA ALA A 34 -5.25 0.40 2.80
C ALA A 34 -4.38 -0.43 1.88
N VAL A 35 -3.07 -0.31 2.03
CA VAL A 35 -2.10 -1.09 1.29
C VAL A 35 -1.11 -1.71 2.25
N SER A 36 -0.69 -2.92 1.96
CA SER A 36 0.43 -3.54 2.66
C SER A 36 1.44 -4.06 1.63
N LEU A 37 2.71 -3.97 2.00
CA LEU A 37 3.80 -4.61 1.28
C LEU A 37 4.50 -5.52 2.27
N GLU A 38 4.70 -6.77 1.91
CA GLU A 38 5.34 -7.76 2.76
C GLU A 38 6.38 -8.53 1.97
N GLY A 39 7.56 -8.67 2.54
CA GLY A 39 8.65 -9.41 1.93
C GLY A 39 9.98 -8.90 2.44
N LEU A 40 11.06 -9.54 2.02
CA LEU A 40 12.42 -9.13 2.38
C LEU A 40 12.62 -9.04 3.90
N GLY A 41 11.87 -9.85 4.66
CA GLY A 41 11.95 -9.86 6.12
C GLY A 41 11.22 -8.73 6.83
N THR A 42 10.45 -7.90 6.11
CA THR A 42 9.73 -6.77 6.70
C THR A 42 8.31 -6.68 6.18
N ARG A 43 7.52 -5.81 6.80
CA ARG A 43 6.16 -5.52 6.39
C ARG A 43 5.85 -4.04 6.60
N GLY A 44 5.22 -3.42 5.61
CA GLY A 44 4.75 -2.05 5.70
C GLY A 44 3.26 -1.98 5.45
N ILE A 45 2.56 -1.09 6.15
CA ILE A 45 1.13 -0.85 5.97
C ILE A 45 0.91 0.66 5.91
N GLY A 46 0.01 1.09 5.03
CA GLY A 46 -0.35 2.50 4.93
C GLY A 46 -1.77 2.67 4.45
N MET A 47 -2.30 3.89 4.66
CA MET A 47 -3.64 4.26 4.20
C MET A 47 -3.53 5.12 2.95
N LEU A 48 -4.44 4.91 2.00
CA LEU A 48 -4.44 5.58 0.70
C LEU A 48 -5.60 6.56 0.52
N GLY A 49 -6.34 6.87 1.58
CA GLY A 49 -7.49 7.76 1.50
C GLY A 49 -8.75 7.08 0.99
N ARG A 50 -9.75 7.87 0.66
CA ARG A 50 -11.10 7.37 0.34
C ARG A 50 -11.35 7.17 -1.15
N ASP A 51 -10.58 7.81 -2.01
CA ASP A 51 -10.83 7.76 -3.45
C ASP A 51 -10.28 6.49 -4.06
N GLN A 52 -11.19 5.69 -4.62
CA GLN A 52 -10.84 4.40 -5.23
C GLN A 52 -9.84 4.57 -6.37
N THR A 53 -10.07 5.54 -7.25
CA THR A 53 -9.20 5.77 -8.41
C THR A 53 -7.80 6.14 -7.98
N SER A 54 -7.68 7.05 -7.00
CA SER A 54 -6.38 7.44 -6.46
C SER A 54 -5.68 6.28 -5.76
N ALA A 55 -6.43 5.48 -4.98
CA ALA A 55 -5.87 4.33 -4.28
C ALA A 55 -5.30 3.31 -5.27
N TYR A 56 -6.04 3.00 -6.31
CA TYR A 56 -5.59 2.05 -7.33
C TYR A 56 -4.37 2.58 -8.09
N ARG A 57 -4.36 3.88 -8.38
CA ARG A 57 -3.24 4.52 -9.05
C ARG A 57 -1.97 4.44 -8.18
N ILE A 58 -2.09 4.77 -6.90
CA ILE A 58 -0.97 4.71 -5.98
C ILE A 58 -0.46 3.27 -5.86
N PHE A 59 -1.36 2.31 -5.70
CA PHE A 59 -0.97 0.91 -5.62
C PHE A 59 -0.21 0.46 -6.89
N ALA A 60 -0.71 0.84 -8.07
CA ALA A 60 -0.04 0.52 -9.32
C ALA A 60 1.36 1.14 -9.40
N LEU A 61 1.52 2.37 -8.91
CA LEU A 61 2.83 3.01 -8.86
C LEU A 61 3.80 2.29 -7.93
N LEU A 62 3.32 1.83 -6.76
CA LEU A 62 4.15 1.07 -5.83
C LEU A 62 4.65 -0.23 -6.47
N VAL A 63 3.78 -0.94 -7.16
CA VAL A 63 4.13 -2.18 -7.84
C VAL A 63 5.09 -1.92 -9.01
N ARG A 64 4.77 -0.93 -9.82
CA ARG A 64 5.59 -0.57 -11.00
C ARG A 64 7.01 -0.17 -10.62
N ASN A 65 7.16 0.53 -9.51
CA ASN A 65 8.46 1.00 -9.04
C ASN A 65 9.15 0.01 -8.09
N THR A 66 8.59 -1.18 -7.93
CA THR A 66 9.14 -2.25 -7.08
C THR A 66 9.51 -1.73 -5.69
N VAL A 67 8.58 -1.01 -5.06
CA VAL A 67 8.80 -0.40 -3.75
C VAL A 67 8.99 -1.47 -2.70
N THR A 68 9.97 -1.29 -1.81
CA THR A 68 10.21 -2.21 -0.70
C THR A 68 9.26 -1.91 0.47
N PRO A 69 8.96 -2.90 1.31
CA PRO A 69 8.12 -2.65 2.48
C PRO A 69 8.67 -1.55 3.40
N CYS A 70 9.99 -1.45 3.55
CA CYS A 70 10.61 -0.43 4.39
C CYS A 70 10.43 0.98 3.86
N ALA A 71 10.33 1.15 2.54
CA ALA A 71 10.20 2.46 1.91
C ALA A 71 8.75 2.92 1.79
N LEU A 72 7.79 2.06 2.08
CA LEU A 72 6.38 2.35 1.84
C LEU A 72 5.91 3.63 2.50
N ARG A 73 6.23 3.81 3.77
CA ARG A 73 5.79 4.99 4.53
C ARG A 73 6.31 6.29 3.92
N GLU A 74 7.60 6.34 3.61
CA GLU A 74 8.20 7.53 3.02
C GLU A 74 7.59 7.87 1.67
N ILE A 75 7.38 6.85 0.85
CA ILE A 75 6.79 7.05 -0.47
C ILE A 75 5.35 7.52 -0.38
N LEU A 76 4.56 6.97 0.54
CA LEU A 76 3.19 7.41 0.73
C LEU A 76 3.13 8.85 1.21
N GLU A 77 4.05 9.26 2.09
CA GLU A 77 4.13 10.65 2.54
C GLU A 77 4.40 11.59 1.37
N GLU A 78 5.32 11.23 0.48
CA GLU A 78 5.61 12.03 -0.71
C GLU A 78 4.41 12.12 -1.67
N LEU A 79 3.69 11.01 -1.87
CA LEU A 79 2.56 10.98 -2.79
C LEU A 79 1.32 11.69 -2.25
N THR A 80 1.15 11.76 -0.94
CA THR A 80 -0.03 12.34 -0.32
C THR A 80 0.20 13.76 0.18
N ASP A 81 1.42 14.22 0.22
CA ASP A 81 1.83 15.52 0.78
C ASP A 81 1.86 16.62 -0.29
N ALA A 82 1.41 16.31 -1.46
CA ALA A 82 1.42 17.26 -2.58
C ALA A 82 0.26 18.24 -2.50
#